data_23fb8e2642be69112d365d87a7fde520
#
_entry.id   23fb8e2642be69112d365d87a7fde520
#
_cell.length_a   1.000
_cell.length_b   1.000
_cell.length_c   1.000
_cell.angle_alpha   90.00
_cell.angle_beta   90.00
_cell.angle_gamma   90.00
#
_symmetry.space_group_name_H-M   'P 1'
#
loop_
_entity.id
_entity.type
_entity.pdbx_description
1 polymer ?
#
loop_
_entity_poly.entity_id
_entity_poly.type
_entity_poly.pdbx_seq_one_letter_code
_entity_poly.pdbx_strand_id
1 'polypeptide(L)'
;MNNTFLKQAIDLAVENVRRDGGPFAALVVKDGIVISTGTNQVTRANDPTAHAEIVAIREACRVLGDFQLAGCDIYTSCEPCPMCLGAIYWARPARVFYAATHEDAAAAGFDDGFIYKEIGMPPGERAIPMVRMADQHATRPFEEWAGRVGKVAY
;
A
#
# COMPACT_ATOMS: atom_id res chain seq x y z
N MET A 1 16.57 17.27 4.90
CA MET A 1 15.45 16.33 5.08
C MET A 1 15.53 15.74 6.48
N ASN A 2 14.43 15.68 7.21
CA ASN A 2 14.45 15.15 8.58
C ASN A 2 14.41 13.61 8.50
N ASN A 3 15.53 12.95 8.81
CA ASN A 3 15.68 11.48 8.72
C ASN A 3 15.04 10.74 9.92
N THR A 4 14.43 11.50 10.87
CA THR A 4 13.89 10.93 12.11
C THR A 4 12.74 9.97 11.87
N PHE A 5 11.80 10.32 10.97
CA PHE A 5 10.64 9.46 10.67
C PHE A 5 11.06 8.21 9.91
N LEU A 6 12.02 8.32 8.99
CA LEU A 6 12.55 7.15 8.27
C LEU A 6 13.26 6.19 9.23
N LYS A 7 14.07 6.74 10.15
CA LYS A 7 14.69 5.94 11.22
C LYS A 7 13.63 5.25 12.09
N GLN A 8 12.57 5.95 12.44
CA GLN A 8 11.47 5.36 13.22
C GLN A 8 10.78 4.22 12.47
N ALA A 9 10.57 4.34 11.14
CA ALA A 9 10.04 3.26 10.33
C ALA A 9 10.96 2.03 10.36
N ILE A 10 12.28 2.24 10.22
CA ILE A 10 13.27 1.16 10.30
C ILE A 10 13.24 0.48 11.68
N ASP A 11 13.25 1.25 12.75
CA ASP A 11 13.23 0.72 14.13
C ASP A 11 11.96 -0.11 14.39
N LEU A 12 10.80 0.36 13.91
CA LEU A 12 9.52 -0.37 13.98
C LEU A 12 9.55 -1.67 13.17
N ALA A 13 10.19 -1.67 11.99
CA ALA A 13 10.35 -2.88 11.18
C ALA A 13 11.20 -3.93 11.90
N VAL A 14 12.31 -3.51 12.53
CA VAL A 14 13.16 -4.39 13.35
C VAL A 14 12.38 -4.97 14.54
N GLU A 15 11.61 -4.12 15.22
CA GLU A 15 10.78 -4.59 16.34
C GLU A 15 9.70 -5.58 15.89
N ASN A 16 9.10 -5.36 14.72
CA ASN A 16 8.11 -6.28 14.17
C ASN A 16 8.69 -7.67 13.89
N VAL A 17 9.94 -7.75 13.39
CA VAL A 17 10.65 -9.04 13.22
C VAL A 17 10.83 -9.75 14.56
N ARG A 18 11.21 -9.03 15.62
CA ARG A 18 11.36 -9.60 16.98
C ARG A 18 10.04 -10.12 17.56
N ARG A 19 8.90 -9.74 16.96
CA ARG A 19 7.55 -10.20 17.33
C ARG A 19 6.93 -11.11 16.27
N ASP A 20 7.78 -11.86 15.55
CA ASP A 20 7.39 -12.82 14.52
C ASP A 20 6.61 -12.22 13.32
N GLY A 21 6.79 -10.92 13.04
CA GLY A 21 6.24 -10.26 11.86
C GLY A 21 7.27 -10.11 10.74
N GLY A 22 6.81 -9.66 9.56
CA GLY A 22 7.70 -9.34 8.43
C GLY A 22 8.54 -8.07 8.65
N PRO A 23 9.69 -7.90 7.96
CA PRO A 23 10.67 -6.83 8.21
C PRO A 23 10.26 -5.48 7.59
N PHE A 24 9.00 -5.11 7.71
CA PHE A 24 8.46 -3.89 7.07
C PHE A 24 7.62 -3.08 8.04
N ALA A 25 7.80 -1.75 8.00
CA ALA A 25 6.98 -0.79 8.71
C ALA A 25 6.84 0.52 7.91
N ALA A 26 5.75 1.23 8.16
CA ALA A 26 5.46 2.51 7.55
C ALA A 26 4.81 3.47 8.54
N LEU A 27 5.02 4.78 8.32
CA LEU A 27 4.38 5.86 9.04
C LEU A 27 3.66 6.78 8.04
N VAL A 28 2.52 7.32 8.44
CA VAL A 28 1.89 8.47 7.79
C VAL A 28 2.09 9.69 8.68
N VAL A 29 2.64 10.75 8.11
CA VAL A 29 3.01 11.98 8.83
C VAL A 29 2.30 13.16 8.18
N LYS A 30 1.68 14.01 8.98
CA LYS A 30 1.09 15.28 8.54
C LYS A 30 1.60 16.41 9.43
N ASP A 31 2.05 17.49 8.82
CA ASP A 31 2.56 18.69 9.53
C ASP A 31 3.60 18.35 10.61
N GLY A 32 4.46 17.37 10.35
CA GLY A 32 5.49 16.91 11.28
C GLY A 32 4.98 16.02 12.43
N ILE A 33 3.72 15.62 12.41
CA ILE A 33 3.09 14.74 13.40
C ILE A 33 2.81 13.37 12.79
N VAL A 34 3.18 12.29 13.48
CA VAL A 34 2.82 10.93 13.10
C VAL A 34 1.33 10.70 13.33
N ILE A 35 0.58 10.53 12.24
CA ILE A 35 -0.87 10.27 12.26
C ILE A 35 -1.14 8.78 12.51
N SER A 36 -0.35 7.91 11.88
CA SER A 36 -0.48 6.47 12.02
C SER A 36 0.84 5.76 11.80
N THR A 37 0.90 4.52 12.29
CA THR A 37 1.99 3.57 12.01
C THR A 37 1.39 2.27 11.51
N GLY A 38 2.14 1.55 10.68
CA GLY A 38 1.79 0.21 10.22
C GLY A 38 3.01 -0.69 10.25
N THR A 39 2.81 -1.96 10.58
CA THR A 39 3.81 -3.02 10.44
C THR A 39 3.24 -4.15 9.59
N ASN A 40 4.09 -4.94 8.97
CA ASN A 40 3.64 -6.10 8.20
C ASN A 40 2.97 -7.12 9.12
N GLN A 41 1.72 -7.48 8.82
CA GLN A 41 0.87 -8.37 9.61
C GLN A 41 0.38 -9.59 8.79
N VAL A 42 0.95 -9.83 7.60
CA VAL A 42 0.48 -10.86 6.66
C VAL A 42 0.27 -12.21 7.35
N THR A 43 1.29 -12.72 8.02
CA THR A 43 1.25 -14.04 8.68
C THR A 43 0.38 -14.03 9.93
N ARG A 44 0.40 -12.94 10.70
CA ARG A 44 -0.35 -12.82 11.96
C ARG A 44 -1.84 -12.69 11.73
N ALA A 45 -2.24 -11.95 10.69
CA ALA A 45 -3.63 -11.70 10.34
C ALA A 45 -4.20 -12.71 9.32
N ASN A 46 -3.36 -13.59 8.74
CA ASN A 46 -3.71 -14.41 7.57
C ASN A 46 -4.28 -13.56 6.42
N ASP A 47 -3.71 -12.37 6.22
CA ASP A 47 -4.14 -11.40 5.21
C ASP A 47 -2.95 -11.03 4.33
N PRO A 48 -2.88 -11.52 3.07
CA PRO A 48 -1.79 -11.21 2.16
C PRO A 48 -1.71 -9.72 1.80
N THR A 49 -2.75 -8.94 2.07
CA THR A 49 -2.77 -7.50 1.81
C THR A 49 -2.30 -6.66 3.00
N ALA A 50 -2.11 -7.26 4.18
CA ALA A 50 -1.72 -6.55 5.40
C ALA A 50 -0.22 -6.16 5.42
N HIS A 51 0.25 -5.54 4.34
CA HIS A 51 1.55 -4.88 4.27
C HIS A 51 1.58 -3.64 5.15
N ALA A 52 2.76 -3.23 5.57
CA ALA A 52 2.94 -2.11 6.49
C ALA A 52 2.29 -0.81 6.00
N GLU A 53 2.47 -0.48 4.72
CA GLU A 53 1.90 0.69 4.08
C GLU A 53 0.37 0.63 4.06
N ILE A 54 -0.20 -0.54 3.73
CA ILE A 54 -1.65 -0.73 3.71
C ILE A 54 -2.24 -0.53 5.12
N VAL A 55 -1.60 -1.10 6.13
CA VAL A 55 -2.01 -0.94 7.54
C VAL A 55 -1.94 0.53 7.95
N ALA A 56 -0.83 1.22 7.64
CA ALA A 56 -0.64 2.64 7.96
C ALA A 56 -1.67 3.54 7.25
N ILE A 57 -1.91 3.32 5.95
CA ILE A 57 -2.89 4.08 5.14
C ILE A 57 -4.30 3.91 5.71
N ARG A 58 -4.74 2.67 5.98
CA ARG A 58 -6.07 2.39 6.54
C ARG A 58 -6.28 3.11 7.87
N GLU A 59 -5.31 3.03 8.76
CA GLU A 59 -5.39 3.70 10.06
C GLU A 59 -5.34 5.22 9.92
N ALA A 60 -4.49 5.77 9.05
CA ALA A 60 -4.45 7.22 8.79
C ALA A 60 -5.79 7.75 8.27
N CYS A 61 -6.39 7.05 7.30
CA CYS A 61 -7.71 7.41 6.77
C CYS A 61 -8.79 7.39 7.87
N ARG A 62 -8.74 6.39 8.75
CA ARG A 62 -9.66 6.29 9.90
C ARG A 62 -9.49 7.46 10.88
N VAL A 63 -8.24 7.81 11.20
CA VAL A 63 -7.92 8.92 12.13
C VAL A 63 -8.31 10.27 11.54
N LEU A 64 -8.04 10.48 10.25
CA LEU A 64 -8.33 11.74 9.57
C LEU A 64 -9.79 11.87 9.14
N GLY A 65 -10.55 10.76 9.13
CA GLY A 65 -11.93 10.75 8.63
C GLY A 65 -12.04 11.03 7.13
N ASP A 66 -10.98 10.73 6.36
CA ASP A 66 -10.89 10.98 4.92
C ASP A 66 -10.27 9.75 4.23
N PHE A 67 -10.73 9.44 3.02
CA PHE A 67 -10.14 8.39 2.19
C PHE A 67 -8.90 8.87 1.40
N GLN A 68 -8.56 10.15 1.49
CA GLN A 68 -7.36 10.74 0.90
C GLN A 68 -6.40 11.24 2.00
N LEU A 69 -5.11 11.07 1.74
CA LEU A 69 -4.02 11.51 2.62
C LEU A 69 -3.39 12.82 2.11
N ALA A 70 -4.24 13.75 1.65
CA ALA A 70 -3.78 15.03 1.13
C ALA A 70 -2.93 15.79 2.16
N GLY A 71 -1.74 16.23 1.73
CA GLY A 71 -0.76 16.91 2.58
C GLY A 71 -0.01 16.00 3.55
N CYS A 72 -0.23 14.68 3.50
CA CYS A 72 0.56 13.74 4.30
C CYS A 72 1.80 13.27 3.54
N ASP A 73 2.85 12.94 4.28
CA ASP A 73 4.02 12.20 3.80
C ASP A 73 3.96 10.76 4.32
N ILE A 74 4.39 9.80 3.51
CA ILE A 74 4.57 8.41 3.93
C ILE A 74 6.07 8.14 4.06
N TYR A 75 6.46 7.52 5.18
CA TYR A 75 7.81 7.01 5.41
C TYR A 75 7.74 5.50 5.57
N THR A 76 8.44 4.76 4.73
CA THR A 76 8.46 3.30 4.76
C THR A 76 9.88 2.77 4.86
N SER A 77 10.06 1.67 5.59
CA SER A 77 11.37 1.04 5.78
C SER A 77 11.95 0.44 4.50
N CYS A 78 11.10 0.16 3.51
CA CYS A 78 11.49 -0.39 2.22
C CYS A 78 10.67 0.26 1.10
N GLU A 79 11.17 0.23 -0.12
CA GLU A 79 10.48 0.62 -1.33
C GLU A 79 9.13 -0.11 -1.44
N PRO A 80 8.01 0.62 -1.68
CA PRO A 80 6.69 0.00 -1.77
C PRO A 80 6.58 -0.99 -2.92
N CYS A 81 6.08 -2.20 -2.65
CA CYS A 81 5.76 -3.19 -3.67
C CYS A 81 4.63 -2.71 -4.60
N PRO A 82 4.37 -3.37 -5.75
CA PRO A 82 3.33 -2.93 -6.69
C PRO A 82 1.93 -2.79 -6.08
N MET A 83 1.54 -3.63 -5.13
CA MET A 83 0.27 -3.52 -4.42
C MET A 83 0.22 -2.24 -3.57
N CYS A 84 1.26 -2.00 -2.77
CA CYS A 84 1.35 -0.82 -1.90
C CYS A 84 1.45 0.46 -2.72
N LEU A 85 2.22 0.44 -3.82
CA LEU A 85 2.31 1.56 -4.75
C LEU A 85 0.93 1.93 -5.32
N GLY A 86 0.15 0.95 -5.75
CA GLY A 86 -1.23 1.17 -6.18
C GLY A 86 -2.11 1.81 -5.09
N ALA A 87 -2.02 1.30 -3.85
CA ALA A 87 -2.74 1.86 -2.72
C ALA A 87 -2.31 3.32 -2.39
N ILE A 88 -1.03 3.61 -2.48
CA ILE A 88 -0.47 4.95 -2.30
C ILE A 88 -1.05 5.93 -3.33
N TYR A 89 -1.11 5.54 -4.60
CA TYR A 89 -1.72 6.38 -5.65
C TYR A 89 -3.21 6.64 -5.39
N TRP A 90 -3.95 5.65 -4.88
CA TRP A 90 -5.35 5.86 -4.47
C TRP A 90 -5.49 6.76 -3.25
N ALA A 91 -4.59 6.66 -2.28
CA ALA A 91 -4.59 7.48 -1.06
C ALA A 91 -4.10 8.92 -1.28
N ARG A 92 -3.33 9.19 -2.37
CA ARG A 92 -2.86 10.52 -2.79
C ARG A 92 -2.11 11.32 -1.70
N PRO A 93 -1.08 10.74 -1.04
CA PRO A 93 -0.21 11.52 -0.17
C PRO A 93 0.62 12.53 -0.99
N ALA A 94 1.25 13.48 -0.32
CA ALA A 94 2.11 14.45 -0.97
C ALA A 94 3.44 13.83 -1.45
N ARG A 95 4.03 12.92 -0.65
CA ARG A 95 5.34 12.31 -0.91
C ARG A 95 5.46 10.95 -0.23
N VAL A 96 6.38 10.13 -0.76
CA VAL A 96 6.81 8.88 -0.15
C VAL A 96 8.32 8.91 0.02
N PHE A 97 8.80 8.51 1.20
CA PHE A 97 10.22 8.34 1.52
C PHE A 97 10.45 6.88 1.92
N TYR A 98 11.48 6.26 1.36
CA TYR A 98 11.82 4.88 1.67
C TYR A 98 13.34 4.73 1.93
N ALA A 99 13.74 3.65 2.61
CA ALA A 99 15.13 3.39 2.96
C ALA A 99 15.74 2.28 2.11
N ALA A 100 15.35 1.02 2.33
CA ALA A 100 15.83 -0.12 1.56
C ALA A 100 15.16 -0.16 0.18
N THR A 101 15.84 -0.75 -0.80
CA THR A 101 15.31 -0.92 -2.16
C THR A 101 14.58 -2.26 -2.30
N HIS A 102 13.90 -2.46 -3.45
CA HIS A 102 13.29 -3.75 -3.77
C HIS A 102 14.34 -4.86 -3.97
N GLU A 103 15.57 -4.53 -4.40
CA GLU A 103 16.68 -5.51 -4.49
C GLU A 103 17.12 -5.97 -3.10
N ASP A 104 17.16 -5.06 -2.11
CA ASP A 104 17.47 -5.43 -0.72
C ASP A 104 16.40 -6.39 -0.17
N ALA A 105 15.12 -6.12 -0.47
CA ALA A 105 14.03 -7.00 -0.08
C ALA A 105 14.10 -8.38 -0.77
N ALA A 106 14.39 -8.40 -2.07
CA ALA A 106 14.57 -9.64 -2.84
C ALA A 106 15.71 -10.49 -2.29
N ALA A 107 16.85 -9.88 -1.92
CA ALA A 107 17.96 -10.56 -1.28
C ALA A 107 17.59 -11.20 0.07
N ALA A 108 16.59 -10.67 0.76
CA ALA A 108 16.04 -11.22 2.00
C ALA A 108 14.89 -12.23 1.76
N GLY A 109 14.57 -12.56 0.50
CA GLY A 109 13.52 -13.54 0.15
C GLY A 109 12.14 -12.93 -0.12
N PHE A 110 12.02 -11.60 -0.19
CA PHE A 110 10.79 -10.88 -0.49
C PHE A 110 10.83 -10.30 -1.92
N ASP A 111 10.96 -11.18 -2.93
CA ASP A 111 11.02 -10.77 -4.33
C ASP A 111 9.63 -10.48 -4.90
N ASP A 112 9.35 -9.21 -5.20
CA ASP A 112 8.15 -8.74 -5.87
C ASP A 112 8.38 -8.39 -7.36
N GLY A 113 9.60 -8.58 -7.85
CA GLY A 113 10.00 -8.24 -9.23
C GLY A 113 9.18 -8.96 -10.29
N PHE A 114 8.67 -10.17 -9.99
CA PHE A 114 7.77 -10.90 -10.87
C PHE A 114 6.44 -10.17 -11.09
N ILE A 115 5.91 -9.49 -10.08
CA ILE A 115 4.62 -8.76 -10.18
C ILE A 115 4.75 -7.59 -11.17
N TYR A 116 5.88 -6.87 -11.14
CA TYR A 116 6.13 -5.79 -12.12
C TYR A 116 6.09 -6.29 -13.56
N LYS A 117 6.63 -7.50 -13.83
CA LYS A 117 6.57 -8.13 -15.15
C LYS A 117 5.14 -8.53 -15.52
N GLU A 118 4.42 -9.16 -14.59
CA GLU A 118 3.05 -9.63 -14.78
C GLU A 118 2.07 -8.47 -15.08
N ILE A 119 2.25 -7.31 -14.42
CA ILE A 119 1.40 -6.12 -14.67
C ILE A 119 1.52 -5.66 -16.13
N GLY A 120 2.71 -5.75 -16.72
CA GLY A 120 2.96 -5.37 -18.12
C GLY A 120 2.43 -6.37 -19.16
N MET A 121 2.03 -7.58 -18.76
CA MET A 121 1.58 -8.63 -19.68
C MET A 121 0.07 -8.53 -19.98
N PRO A 122 -0.36 -8.99 -21.17
CA PRO A 122 -1.78 -9.16 -21.47
C PRO A 122 -2.46 -10.03 -20.40
N PRO A 123 -3.70 -9.70 -19.97
CA PRO A 123 -4.34 -10.39 -18.84
C PRO A 123 -4.41 -11.92 -18.95
N GLY A 124 -4.64 -12.46 -20.17
CA GLY A 124 -4.72 -13.90 -20.40
C GLY A 124 -3.39 -14.65 -20.43
N GLU A 125 -2.27 -13.93 -20.50
CA GLU A 125 -0.91 -14.49 -20.59
C GLU A 125 -0.17 -14.47 -19.23
N ARG A 126 -0.80 -13.90 -18.20
CA ARG A 126 -0.23 -13.83 -16.84
C ARG A 126 -0.17 -15.21 -16.20
N ALA A 127 0.74 -15.40 -15.26
CA ALA A 127 0.87 -16.63 -14.47
C ALA A 127 -0.44 -16.96 -13.72
N ILE A 128 -1.19 -15.94 -13.33
CA ILE A 128 -2.57 -16.06 -12.88
C ILE A 128 -3.45 -15.49 -13.99
N PRO A 129 -4.01 -16.34 -14.90
CA PRO A 129 -4.76 -15.85 -16.04
C PRO A 129 -6.02 -15.11 -15.62
N MET A 130 -6.23 -13.93 -16.19
CA MET A 130 -7.45 -13.16 -16.01
C MET A 130 -8.32 -13.32 -17.27
N VAL A 131 -9.44 -14.00 -17.13
CA VAL A 131 -10.35 -14.30 -18.24
C VAL A 131 -11.54 -13.36 -18.19
N ARG A 132 -11.72 -12.55 -19.24
CA ARG A 132 -12.93 -11.72 -19.37
C ARG A 132 -14.12 -12.58 -19.78
N MET A 133 -15.11 -12.64 -18.92
CA MET A 133 -16.41 -13.22 -19.26
C MET A 133 -17.35 -12.11 -19.74
N ALA A 134 -17.81 -12.21 -20.98
CA ALA A 134 -18.74 -11.22 -21.54
C ALA A 134 -20.11 -11.38 -20.91
N ASP A 135 -20.71 -10.27 -20.47
CA ASP A 135 -22.07 -10.20 -19.96
C ASP A 135 -22.72 -8.90 -20.45
N GLN A 136 -23.97 -8.98 -20.91
CA GLN A 136 -24.70 -7.81 -21.42
C GLN A 136 -24.98 -6.75 -20.35
N HIS A 137 -24.91 -7.11 -19.07
CA HIS A 137 -25.13 -6.21 -17.93
C HIS A 137 -23.81 -5.74 -17.27
N ALA A 138 -22.66 -6.02 -17.87
CA ALA A 138 -21.35 -5.72 -17.28
C ALA A 138 -21.14 -4.23 -16.93
N THR A 139 -21.79 -3.32 -17.66
CA THR A 139 -21.70 -1.86 -17.45
C THR A 139 -22.72 -1.32 -16.46
N ARG A 140 -23.73 -2.09 -16.08
CA ARG A 140 -24.82 -1.65 -15.22
C ARG A 140 -24.38 -1.01 -13.89
N PRO A 141 -23.34 -1.50 -13.17
CA PRO A 141 -22.87 -0.83 -11.96
C PRO A 141 -22.37 0.60 -12.23
N PHE A 142 -21.75 0.84 -13.37
CA PHE A 142 -21.26 2.17 -13.76
C PHE A 142 -22.40 3.10 -14.17
N GLU A 143 -23.43 2.58 -14.82
CA GLU A 143 -24.65 3.31 -15.19
C GLU A 143 -25.42 3.76 -13.94
N GLU A 144 -25.61 2.86 -12.98
CA GLU A 144 -26.21 3.18 -11.68
C GLU A 144 -25.41 4.25 -10.91
N TRP A 145 -24.07 4.07 -10.88
CA TRP A 145 -23.18 5.06 -10.29
C TRP A 145 -23.30 6.43 -10.98
N ALA A 146 -23.32 6.45 -12.30
CA ALA A 146 -23.43 7.70 -13.08
C ALA A 146 -24.72 8.46 -12.76
N GLY A 147 -25.84 7.76 -12.57
CA GLY A 147 -27.14 8.34 -12.22
C GLY A 147 -27.30 8.79 -10.76
N ARG A 148 -26.37 8.39 -9.87
CA ARG A 148 -26.50 8.66 -8.43
C ARG A 148 -26.26 10.14 -8.11
N VAL A 149 -27.23 10.79 -7.43
CA VAL A 149 -27.08 12.13 -6.89
C VAL A 149 -26.20 12.10 -5.63
N GLY A 150 -25.28 13.05 -5.50
CA GLY A 150 -24.40 13.17 -4.33
C GLY A 150 -23.28 12.10 -4.26
N LYS A 151 -22.95 11.47 -5.40
CA LYS A 151 -21.80 10.55 -5.48
C LYS A 151 -20.49 11.28 -5.20
N VAL A 152 -19.61 10.63 -4.45
CA VAL A 152 -18.25 11.11 -4.19
C VAL A 152 -17.30 10.31 -5.07
N ALA A 153 -16.58 10.99 -5.96
CA ALA A 153 -15.52 10.37 -6.76
C ALA A 153 -14.26 10.20 -5.90
N TYR A 154 -13.56 9.09 -6.09
CA TYR A 154 -12.32 8.76 -5.36
C TYR A 154 -11.23 8.29 -6.30
#